data_6f7398c6ed6d137b756817d9e57d2899
#
_entry.id   6f7398c6ed6d137b756817d9e57d2899
#
_cell.length_a   1.000
_cell.length_b   1.000
_cell.length_c   1.000
_cell.angle_alpha   90.00
_cell.angle_beta   90.00
_cell.angle_gamma   90.00
#
_symmetry.space_group_name_H-M   'P 1'
#
loop_
_entity.id
_entity.type
_entity.pdbx_description
1 polymer ?
#
loop_
_entity_poly.entity_id
_entity_poly.type
_entity_poly.pdbx_seq_one_letter_code
_entity_poly.pdbx_strand_id
1 'polypeptide(L)' 'MARKKDGVYKIVEVVGVSEKSWEEAGRAAVETAAGTLRDLRVAEVTQMDMKVDNGKVSAFRTRVSLSFKYEP' A
#
# COMPACT_ATOMS: atom_id res chain seq x y z
N MET A 1 20.73 23.06 -11.57
CA MET A 1 20.28 22.82 -11.50
C MET A 1 19.56 22.19 -10.83
N ALA A 2 19.28 22.39 -10.44
CA ALA A 2 18.68 21.87 -9.71
C ALA A 2 17.85 20.94 -10.00
N ARG A 3 17.99 20.03 -9.86
CA ARG A 3 17.21 19.08 -10.11
C ARG A 3 16.55 18.64 -8.91
N LYS A 4 16.34 19.51 -8.00
CA LYS A 4 15.69 19.18 -6.84
C LYS A 4 14.38 18.62 -7.03
N LYS A 5 13.64 19.03 -7.99
CA LYS A 5 12.35 18.53 -8.19
C LYS A 5 12.40 17.23 -8.93
N ASP A 6 13.50 16.85 -9.47
CA ASP A 6 13.62 15.58 -10.13
C ASP A 6 14.04 14.58 -9.07
N GLY A 7 13.45 13.43 -9.06
CA GLY A 7 13.80 12.47 -8.06
C GLY A 7 13.60 11.06 -8.54
N VAL A 8 14.03 10.12 -7.73
CA VAL A 8 13.87 8.72 -8.01
C VAL A 8 13.08 8.10 -6.88
N TYR A 9 12.12 7.27 -7.22
CA TYR A 9 11.29 6.59 -6.24
C TYR A 9 11.50 5.11 -6.33
N LYS A 10 11.39 4.46 -5.22
CA LYS A 10 11.43 3.01 -5.16
C LYS A 10 10.02 2.53 -4.83
N ILE A 11 9.64 1.42 -5.40
CA ILE A 11 8.28 0.92 -5.26
C ILE A 11 8.27 -0.45 -4.61
N VAL A 12 7.38 -0.61 -3.64
CA VAL A 12 7.18 -1.88 -2.97
C VAL A 12 5.68 -2.15 -2.94
N GLU A 13 5.29 -3.38 -3.17
CA GLU A 13 3.88 -3.73 -3.10
C GLU A 13 3.57 -4.51 -1.84
N VAL A 14 2.44 -4.19 -1.23
CA VAL A 14 1.97 -4.89 -0.04
C VAL A 14 0.48 -5.12 -0.19
N VAL A 15 -0.05 -6.06 0.57
CA VAL A 15 -1.48 -6.33 0.60
C VAL A 15 -1.97 -6.19 2.02
N GLY A 16 -2.97 -5.36 2.21
CA GLY A 16 -3.61 -5.22 3.50
C GLY A 16 -4.89 -6.05 3.53
N VAL A 17 -5.29 -6.45 4.71
CA VAL A 17 -6.49 -7.26 4.91
C VAL A 17 -7.32 -6.63 6.01
N SER A 18 -8.63 -6.60 5.83
CA SER A 18 -9.53 -6.10 6.84
C SER A 18 -10.84 -6.85 6.74
N GLU A 19 -11.46 -7.11 7.88
CA GLU A 19 -12.79 -7.72 7.86
C GLU A 19 -13.86 -6.67 7.67
N LYS A 20 -13.49 -5.39 7.66
CA LYS A 20 -14.46 -4.32 7.56
C LYS A 20 -14.61 -3.71 6.17
N SER A 21 -13.52 -3.38 5.53
CA SER A 21 -13.61 -2.71 4.23
C SER A 21 -12.28 -2.71 3.52
N TRP A 22 -12.32 -2.42 2.22
CA TRP A 22 -11.10 -2.25 1.43
C TRP A 22 -10.33 -1.02 1.90
N GLU A 23 -11.05 0.02 2.31
CA GLU A 23 -10.40 1.23 2.76
C GLU A 23 -9.57 0.96 4.00
N GLU A 24 -10.14 0.21 4.95
CA GLU A 24 -9.41 -0.16 6.15
C GLU A 24 -8.22 -1.06 5.82
N ALA A 25 -8.42 -1.97 4.86
CA ALA A 25 -7.34 -2.85 4.43
C ALA A 25 -6.19 -2.06 3.85
N GLY A 26 -6.50 -1.09 2.99
CA GLY A 26 -5.47 -0.27 2.38
C GLY A 26 -4.75 0.59 3.39
N ARG A 27 -5.50 1.18 4.31
CA ARG A 27 -4.91 2.02 5.34
C ARG A 27 -3.98 1.21 6.23
N ALA A 28 -4.40 -0.01 6.60
CA ALA A 28 -3.57 -0.88 7.42
C ALA A 28 -2.26 -1.20 6.72
N ALA A 29 -2.32 -1.46 5.41
CA ALA A 29 -1.12 -1.77 4.64
C ALA A 29 -0.16 -0.58 4.65
N VAL A 30 -0.69 0.63 4.41
CA VAL A 30 0.13 1.82 4.35
C VAL A 30 0.76 2.12 5.70
N GLU A 31 -0.03 2.06 6.76
CA GLU A 31 0.47 2.43 8.07
C GLU A 31 1.49 1.43 8.60
N THR A 32 1.27 0.14 8.31
CA THR A 32 2.22 -0.87 8.73
C THR A 32 3.53 -0.69 7.97
N ALA A 33 3.46 -0.45 6.68
CA ALA A 33 4.66 -0.27 5.87
C ALA A 33 5.41 1.00 6.27
N ALA A 34 4.67 2.05 6.62
CA ALA A 34 5.29 3.31 7.00
C ALA A 34 6.14 3.17 8.26
N GLY A 35 5.88 2.13 9.04
CA GLY A 35 6.67 1.88 10.24
C GLY A 35 8.09 1.45 9.92
N THR A 36 8.33 0.91 8.74
CA THR A 36 9.66 0.45 8.35
C THR A 36 10.23 1.17 7.15
N LEU A 37 9.37 1.78 6.31
CA LEU A 37 9.85 2.48 5.13
C LEU A 37 9.96 3.97 5.42
N ARG A 38 11.05 4.57 4.97
CA ARG A 38 11.23 5.99 5.16
C ARG A 38 10.72 6.74 3.98
N ASP A 39 10.25 7.94 4.22
CA ASP A 39 9.80 8.85 3.15
C ASP A 39 8.76 8.25 2.22
N LEU A 40 7.81 7.56 2.81
CA LEU A 40 6.68 7.04 2.03
C LEU A 40 5.86 8.24 1.55
N ARG A 41 5.66 8.33 0.24
CA ARG A 41 5.02 9.49 -0.35
C ARG A 41 3.70 9.24 -1.03
N VAL A 42 3.58 8.11 -1.71
CA VAL A 42 2.38 7.81 -2.47
C VAL A 42 2.00 6.36 -2.27
N ALA A 43 0.73 6.12 -2.12
CA ALA A 43 0.19 4.76 -2.03
C ALA A 43 -0.90 4.65 -3.08
N GLU A 44 -0.70 3.79 -4.04
CA GLU A 44 -1.66 3.60 -5.12
C GLU A 44 -2.35 2.27 -4.96
N VAL A 45 -3.67 2.28 -4.91
CA VAL A 45 -4.43 1.04 -4.84
C VAL A 45 -4.44 0.44 -6.24
N THR A 46 -3.88 -0.76 -6.36
CA THR A 46 -3.77 -1.40 -7.66
C THR A 46 -4.77 -2.53 -7.84
N GLN A 47 -5.26 -3.09 -6.75
CA GLN A 47 -6.19 -4.21 -6.87
C GLN A 47 -6.97 -4.37 -5.57
N MET A 48 -8.23 -4.70 -5.69
CA MET A 48 -9.05 -5.00 -4.53
C MET A 48 -9.71 -6.34 -4.77
N ASP A 49 -9.68 -7.21 -3.78
CA ASP A 49 -10.34 -8.49 -3.89
C ASP A 49 -10.86 -8.91 -2.53
N MET A 50 -11.39 -10.10 -2.45
CA MET A 50 -12.03 -10.56 -1.22
C MET A 50 -11.60 -11.98 -0.94
N LYS A 51 -11.45 -12.27 0.34
CA LYS A 51 -11.19 -13.63 0.78
C LYS A 51 -12.53 -14.30 0.97
N VAL A 52 -12.65 -15.50 0.46
CA VAL A 52 -13.90 -16.26 0.52
C VAL A 52 -13.68 -17.54 1.28
N ASP A 53 -14.51 -17.77 2.28
CA ASP A 53 -14.48 -19.00 3.07
C ASP A 53 -15.87 -19.60 3.08
N ASN A 54 -15.99 -20.85 2.64
CA ASN A 54 -17.26 -21.54 2.57
C ASN A 54 -18.32 -20.73 1.83
N GLY A 55 -17.92 -20.12 0.72
CA GLY A 55 -18.84 -19.37 -0.11
C GLY A 55 -19.24 -18.01 0.44
N LYS A 56 -18.60 -17.56 1.51
CA LYS A 56 -18.91 -16.27 2.08
C LYS A 56 -17.68 -15.41 2.15
N VAL A 57 -17.88 -14.11 1.95
CA VAL A 57 -16.79 -13.17 2.05
C VAL A 57 -16.39 -13.05 3.52
N SER A 58 -15.12 -13.35 3.80
CA SER A 58 -14.62 -13.30 5.18
C SER A 58 -13.72 -12.09 5.40
N ALA A 59 -13.17 -11.52 4.35
CA ALA A 59 -12.30 -10.37 4.50
C ALA A 59 -12.15 -9.65 3.18
N PHE A 60 -11.71 -8.41 3.27
CA PHE A 60 -11.43 -7.59 2.10
C PHE A 60 -9.92 -7.40 2.02
N ARG A 61 -9.37 -7.46 0.82
CA ARG A 61 -7.93 -7.30 0.63
C ARG A 61 -7.68 -6.18 -0.36
N THR A 62 -6.71 -5.34 -0.06
CA THR A 62 -6.34 -4.23 -0.93
C THR A 62 -4.85 -4.31 -1.21
N ARG A 63 -4.50 -4.38 -2.49
CA ARG A 63 -3.11 -4.39 -2.90
C ARG A 63 -2.71 -2.95 -3.17
N VAL A 64 -1.60 -2.55 -2.60
CA VAL A 64 -1.15 -1.17 -2.67
C VAL A 64 0.29 -1.13 -3.14
N SER A 65 0.53 -0.26 -4.11
CA SER A 65 1.89 -0.01 -4.59
C SER A 65 2.39 1.23 -3.86
N LEU A 66 3.43 1.07 -3.08
CA LEU A 66 3.95 2.15 -2.24
C LEU A 66 5.18 2.75 -2.88
N SER A 67 5.16 4.06 -3.05
CA SER A 67 6.30 4.79 -3.61
C SER A 67 6.95 5.58 -2.51
N PHE A 68 8.24 5.41 -2.33
CA PHE A 68 8.95 6.21 -1.37
C PHE A 68 10.21 6.75 -2.01
N LYS A 69 10.63 7.90 -1.54
CA LYS A 69 11.74 8.57 -2.16
C LYS A 69 13.02 7.80 -1.95
N TYR A 70 13.76 7.59 -3.03
CA TYR A 70 14.98 6.83 -2.97
C TYR A 70 16.16 7.79 -2.87
N GLU A 71 16.91 7.65 -1.78
CA GLU A 71 18.06 8.49 -1.55
C GLU A 71 19.25 7.58 -1.39
N PRO A 72 20.16 7.59 -2.32
CA PRO A 72 21.33 6.71 -2.22
C PRO A 72 22.23 7.07 -1.06
#